data_4d21f07d9730a56231c8d09325c3fa3b
#
_entry.id   4d21f07d9730a56231c8d09325c3fa3b
#
_cell.length_a   1.000
_cell.length_b   1.000
_cell.length_c   1.000
_cell.angle_alpha   90.00
_cell.angle_beta   90.00
_cell.angle_gamma   90.00
#
_symmetry.space_group_name_H-M   'P 1'
#
loop_
_entity.id
_entity.type
_entity.pdbx_description
1 polymer ?
#
loop_
_entity_poly.entity_id
_entity_poly.type
_entity_poly.pdbx_seq_one_letter_code
_entity_poly.pdbx_strand_id
1 'polypeptide(L)'
;MKSKARITVYEHDRLTTDQASFKTRHLNALLKLNEYHNFDYFDPIPNGVKFKQYVGIIQVDGLSIEILPKADKDNNSADWKGLLLQMLKACGHLKASSVGAANVKRQHLNLLEVYFELYLSEIETLIHRGLVKKYRKNTGNVKALKGKLEFAGNIRYNLVHKERFYTT
;
A
#
# COMPACT_ATOMS: atom_id res chain seq x y z
N MET A 1 -16.09 -7.47 17.76
CA MET A 1 -15.50 -6.41 16.93
C MET A 1 -16.51 -5.27 16.82
N LYS A 2 -16.15 -4.05 17.24
CA LYS A 2 -17.06 -2.90 17.09
C LYS A 2 -17.20 -2.59 15.60
N SER A 3 -18.42 -2.57 15.09
CA SER A 3 -18.73 -2.12 13.73
C SER A 3 -18.18 -0.70 13.54
N LYS A 4 -17.21 -0.53 12.67
CA LYS A 4 -16.70 0.81 12.33
C LYS A 4 -17.79 1.51 11.53
N ALA A 5 -18.19 2.71 11.98
CA ALA A 5 -19.11 3.54 11.23
C ALA A 5 -18.47 3.93 9.89
N ARG A 6 -19.26 3.95 8.82
CA ARG A 6 -18.81 4.29 7.47
C ARG A 6 -19.70 5.36 6.87
N ILE A 7 -19.09 6.32 6.20
CA ILE A 7 -19.76 7.37 5.44
C ILE A 7 -19.15 7.42 4.05
N THR A 8 -19.98 7.51 3.02
CA THR A 8 -19.56 7.74 1.65
C THR A 8 -19.96 9.16 1.26
N VAL A 9 -19.02 9.92 0.72
CA VAL A 9 -19.20 11.30 0.24
C VAL A 9 -18.53 11.43 -1.13
N TYR A 10 -18.86 12.50 -1.87
CA TYR A 10 -18.24 12.79 -3.16
C TYR A 10 -17.30 14.00 -3.07
N GLU A 11 -16.39 14.11 -4.04
CA GLU A 11 -15.59 15.32 -4.22
C GLU A 11 -16.48 16.56 -4.21
N HIS A 12 -16.01 17.62 -3.58
CA HIS A 12 -16.70 18.90 -3.39
C HIS A 12 -17.97 18.86 -2.55
N ASP A 13 -18.40 17.68 -2.05
CA ASP A 13 -19.53 17.58 -1.15
C ASP A 13 -19.17 18.11 0.25
N ARG A 14 -20.20 18.48 0.99
CA ARG A 14 -20.09 18.94 2.38
C ARG A 14 -20.50 17.82 3.31
N LEU A 15 -19.72 17.62 4.36
CA LEU A 15 -20.03 16.70 5.45
C LEU A 15 -20.21 17.52 6.73
N THR A 16 -21.43 17.52 7.27
CA THR A 16 -21.80 18.29 8.46
C THR A 16 -22.13 17.40 9.64
N THR A 17 -22.00 17.91 10.85
CA THR A 17 -22.30 17.18 12.10
C THR A 17 -23.78 16.85 12.29
N ASP A 18 -24.66 17.37 11.43
CA ASP A 18 -26.08 17.04 11.44
C ASP A 18 -26.37 15.63 10.86
N GLN A 19 -25.41 15.05 10.16
CA GLN A 19 -25.52 13.69 9.63
C GLN A 19 -25.31 12.66 10.75
N ALA A 20 -26.20 11.66 10.85
CA ALA A 20 -26.31 10.74 11.98
C ALA A 20 -25.02 10.00 12.38
N SER A 21 -24.10 9.79 11.44
CA SER A 21 -22.84 9.08 11.69
C SER A 21 -21.63 9.99 11.89
N PHE A 22 -21.72 11.28 11.55
CA PHE A 22 -20.67 12.27 11.67
C PHE A 22 -20.90 13.17 12.88
N LYS A 23 -20.04 13.08 13.87
CA LYS A 23 -20.16 13.81 15.15
C LYS A 23 -19.04 14.84 15.30
N THR A 24 -19.22 15.81 16.19
CA THR A 24 -18.22 16.84 16.51
C THR A 24 -16.82 16.27 16.84
N ARG A 25 -16.75 15.09 17.49
CA ARG A 25 -15.48 14.42 17.75
C ARG A 25 -14.74 14.03 16.47
N HIS A 26 -15.47 13.56 15.43
CA HIS A 26 -14.90 13.21 14.15
C HIS A 26 -14.42 14.45 13.39
N LEU A 27 -15.19 15.56 13.48
CA LEU A 27 -14.78 16.87 12.93
C LEU A 27 -13.47 17.34 13.56
N ASN A 28 -13.38 17.33 14.89
CA ASN A 28 -12.17 17.74 15.60
C ASN A 28 -10.96 16.85 15.23
N ALA A 29 -11.18 15.55 15.07
CA ALA A 29 -10.14 14.63 14.65
C ALA A 29 -9.67 14.89 13.21
N LEU A 30 -10.59 15.22 12.28
CA LEU A 30 -10.25 15.62 10.91
C LEU A 30 -9.43 16.91 10.87
N LEU A 31 -9.84 17.94 11.62
CA LEU A 31 -9.13 19.22 11.69
C LEU A 31 -7.70 19.04 12.20
N LYS A 32 -7.52 18.27 13.28
CA LYS A 32 -6.19 17.92 13.81
C LYS A 32 -5.34 17.17 12.79
N LEU A 33 -5.94 16.23 12.04
CA LEU A 33 -5.24 15.48 11.00
C LEU A 33 -4.73 16.41 9.89
N ASN A 34 -5.54 17.38 9.49
CA ASN A 34 -5.18 18.36 8.47
C ASN A 34 -4.03 19.28 8.95
N GLU A 35 -4.09 19.76 10.18
CA GLU A 35 -3.02 20.58 10.79
C GLU A 35 -1.71 19.80 10.91
N TYR A 36 -1.76 18.55 11.38
CA TYR A 36 -0.58 17.74 11.64
C TYR A 36 0.17 17.36 10.35
N HIS A 37 -0.56 17.00 9.29
CA HIS A 37 0.02 16.50 8.06
C HIS A 37 0.12 17.57 6.95
N ASN A 38 -0.39 18.78 7.20
CA ASN A 38 -0.49 19.85 6.19
C ASN A 38 -1.19 19.37 4.90
N PHE A 39 -2.24 18.56 5.06
CA PHE A 39 -3.02 18.04 3.95
C PHE A 39 -4.03 19.06 3.47
N ASP A 40 -4.19 19.16 2.15
CA ASP A 40 -5.15 20.05 1.50
C ASP A 40 -6.33 19.26 0.93
N TYR A 41 -6.91 18.35 1.72
CA TYR A 41 -7.99 17.47 1.27
C TYR A 41 -9.38 18.05 1.44
N PHE A 42 -9.55 19.00 2.35
CA PHE A 42 -10.83 19.64 2.63
C PHE A 42 -10.64 21.02 3.24
N ASP A 43 -11.65 21.87 3.06
CA ASP A 43 -11.77 23.16 3.74
C ASP A 43 -12.69 23.04 4.95
N PRO A 44 -12.35 23.62 6.11
CA PRO A 44 -13.25 23.72 7.24
C PRO A 44 -14.42 24.65 6.91
N ILE A 45 -15.63 24.22 7.25
CA ILE A 45 -16.86 25.02 7.17
C ILE A 45 -17.55 25.00 8.53
N PRO A 46 -18.50 25.89 8.78
CA PRO A 46 -19.29 25.85 10.01
C PRO A 46 -19.93 24.47 10.20
N ASN A 47 -19.66 23.86 11.37
CA ASN A 47 -20.15 22.51 11.75
C ASN A 47 -19.79 21.37 10.79
N GLY A 48 -18.68 21.49 10.00
CA GLY A 48 -18.32 20.43 9.09
C GLY A 48 -17.05 20.68 8.27
N VAL A 49 -16.94 19.92 7.20
CA VAL A 49 -15.86 20.04 6.20
C VAL A 49 -16.44 20.01 4.79
N LYS A 50 -15.77 20.69 3.86
CA LYS A 50 -16.03 20.59 2.43
C LYS A 50 -14.84 19.93 1.77
N PHE A 51 -15.03 18.77 1.16
CA PHE A 51 -13.97 18.08 0.45
C PHE A 51 -13.53 18.83 -0.80
N LYS A 52 -12.23 18.80 -1.06
CA LYS A 52 -11.62 19.34 -2.28
C LYS A 52 -11.55 18.25 -3.36
N GLN A 53 -10.66 18.41 -4.28
CA GLN A 53 -10.39 17.44 -5.36
C GLN A 53 -9.52 16.30 -4.80
N TYR A 54 -10.15 15.43 -4.02
CA TYR A 54 -9.51 14.29 -3.38
C TYR A 54 -10.42 13.07 -3.46
N VAL A 55 -9.86 11.93 -3.88
CA VAL A 55 -10.51 10.62 -3.92
C VAL A 55 -9.71 9.66 -3.05
N GLY A 56 -10.38 8.98 -2.15
CA GLY A 56 -9.69 8.04 -1.25
C GLY A 56 -10.47 7.74 0.01
N ILE A 57 -9.76 7.29 1.05
CA ILE A 57 -10.34 6.93 2.34
C ILE A 57 -9.60 7.68 3.45
N ILE A 58 -10.36 8.33 4.32
CA ILE A 58 -9.86 8.93 5.54
C ILE A 58 -10.46 8.18 6.73
N GLN A 59 -9.63 7.76 7.69
CA GLN A 59 -10.08 7.13 8.92
C GLN A 59 -9.77 8.01 10.12
N VAL A 60 -10.79 8.37 10.84
CA VAL A 60 -10.68 9.21 12.06
C VAL A 60 -11.62 8.71 13.14
N ASP A 61 -11.11 8.55 14.35
CA ASP A 61 -11.87 8.21 15.57
C ASP A 61 -12.91 7.10 15.39
N GLY A 62 -12.53 6.01 14.69
CA GLY A 62 -13.39 4.86 14.44
C GLY A 62 -14.42 5.06 13.31
N LEU A 63 -14.39 6.21 12.63
CA LEU A 63 -15.18 6.50 11.43
C LEU A 63 -14.30 6.34 10.18
N SER A 64 -14.82 5.64 9.16
CA SER A 64 -14.23 5.55 7.82
C SER A 64 -15.02 6.41 6.85
N ILE A 65 -14.38 7.40 6.27
CA ILE A 65 -14.96 8.31 5.27
C ILE A 65 -14.38 7.93 3.91
N GLU A 66 -15.22 7.46 3.03
CA GLU A 66 -14.88 7.11 1.64
C GLU A 66 -15.30 8.26 0.73
N ILE A 67 -14.31 8.86 0.05
CA ILE A 67 -14.51 10.01 -0.81
C ILE A 67 -14.41 9.56 -2.26
N LEU A 68 -15.49 9.74 -3.02
CA LEU A 68 -15.66 9.27 -4.38
C LEU A 68 -15.56 10.42 -5.40
N PRO A 69 -15.19 10.13 -6.66
CA PRO A 69 -15.24 11.12 -7.72
C PRO A 69 -16.66 11.63 -7.97
N LYS A 70 -16.81 12.91 -8.23
CA LYS A 70 -18.12 13.54 -8.51
C LYS A 70 -18.76 13.03 -9.81
N ALA A 71 -17.95 12.58 -10.77
CA ALA A 71 -18.43 12.06 -12.06
C ALA A 71 -19.37 10.84 -11.91
N ASP A 72 -19.34 10.16 -10.77
CA ASP A 72 -20.10 8.94 -10.52
C ASP A 72 -21.34 9.12 -9.64
N LYS A 73 -21.75 10.36 -9.39
CA LYS A 73 -22.92 10.62 -8.55
C LYS A 73 -24.21 10.02 -9.14
N ASP A 74 -24.25 9.84 -10.47
CA ASP A 74 -25.38 9.29 -11.21
C ASP A 74 -25.18 7.81 -11.62
N ASN A 75 -23.98 7.24 -11.43
CA ASN A 75 -23.65 5.87 -11.77
C ASN A 75 -23.49 4.99 -10.52
N ASN A 76 -23.71 3.68 -10.71
CA ASN A 76 -23.67 2.70 -9.65
C ASN A 76 -22.26 2.66 -8.99
N SER A 77 -22.15 2.92 -7.70
CA SER A 77 -20.88 3.00 -6.95
C SER A 77 -19.95 1.76 -7.06
N ALA A 78 -20.47 0.65 -7.62
CA ALA A 78 -19.69 -0.56 -7.88
C ALA A 78 -18.78 -0.44 -9.11
N ASP A 79 -19.19 0.31 -10.13
CA ASP A 79 -18.45 0.39 -11.40
C ASP A 79 -17.20 1.26 -11.29
N TRP A 80 -17.27 2.35 -10.52
CA TRP A 80 -16.12 3.25 -10.38
C TRP A 80 -14.96 2.59 -9.59
N LYS A 81 -15.22 1.68 -8.63
CA LYS A 81 -14.18 0.93 -7.91
C LYS A 81 -13.36 0.10 -8.89
N GLY A 82 -14.03 -0.56 -9.83
CA GLY A 82 -13.38 -1.30 -10.90
C GLY A 82 -12.55 -0.38 -11.80
N LEU A 83 -13.11 0.77 -12.18
CA LEU A 83 -12.40 1.77 -12.99
C LEU A 83 -11.18 2.34 -12.27
N LEU A 84 -11.30 2.74 -11.01
CA LEU A 84 -10.18 3.23 -10.20
C LEU A 84 -9.04 2.21 -10.11
N LEU A 85 -9.38 0.94 -9.88
CA LEU A 85 -8.39 -0.13 -9.84
C LEU A 85 -7.71 -0.36 -11.19
N GLN A 86 -8.45 -0.25 -12.30
CA GLN A 86 -7.87 -0.31 -13.64
C GLN A 86 -6.93 0.86 -13.89
N MET A 87 -7.31 2.07 -13.49
CA MET A 87 -6.46 3.27 -13.60
C MET A 87 -5.18 3.13 -12.77
N LEU A 88 -5.26 2.66 -11.52
CA LEU A 88 -4.10 2.42 -10.66
C LEU A 88 -3.16 1.34 -11.23
N LYS A 89 -3.71 0.31 -11.87
CA LYS A 89 -2.91 -0.68 -12.63
C LYS A 89 -2.24 -0.05 -13.84
N ALA A 90 -2.96 0.73 -14.62
CA ALA A 90 -2.43 1.38 -15.82
C ALA A 90 -1.30 2.38 -15.47
N CYS A 91 -1.42 3.09 -14.36
CA CYS A 91 -0.39 4.00 -13.85
C CYS A 91 0.80 3.27 -13.19
N GLY A 92 0.79 1.93 -13.10
CA GLY A 92 1.85 1.14 -12.49
C GLY A 92 1.92 1.22 -10.95
N HIS A 93 0.93 1.87 -10.31
CA HIS A 93 0.84 1.95 -8.85
C HIS A 93 0.38 0.62 -8.22
N LEU A 94 -0.28 -0.24 -8.99
CA LEU A 94 -0.64 -1.60 -8.60
C LEU A 94 -0.09 -2.59 -9.62
N LYS A 95 0.79 -3.47 -9.18
CA LYS A 95 1.35 -4.57 -9.99
C LYS A 95 0.57 -5.88 -9.81
N ALA A 96 -0.70 -5.80 -9.45
CA ALA A 96 -1.51 -6.97 -9.18
C ALA A 96 -1.63 -7.86 -10.42
N SER A 97 -1.29 -9.13 -10.26
CA SER A 97 -1.53 -10.16 -11.27
C SER A 97 -3.05 -10.36 -11.47
N SER A 98 -3.44 -10.93 -12.61
CA SER A 98 -4.84 -11.07 -13.06
C SER A 98 -5.81 -11.75 -12.07
N VAL A 99 -5.29 -12.49 -11.10
CA VAL A 99 -6.10 -13.19 -10.07
C VAL A 99 -6.83 -12.22 -9.14
N GLY A 100 -6.24 -11.05 -8.83
CA GLY A 100 -6.89 -10.03 -8.01
C GLY A 100 -8.12 -9.37 -8.66
N ALA A 101 -8.20 -9.39 -10.00
CA ALA A 101 -9.33 -8.79 -10.71
C ALA A 101 -10.66 -9.56 -10.53
N ALA A 102 -10.61 -10.86 -10.27
CA ALA A 102 -11.80 -11.68 -10.04
C ALA A 102 -12.43 -11.43 -8.65
N ASN A 103 -11.60 -11.11 -7.64
CA ASN A 103 -12.06 -10.80 -6.28
C ASN A 103 -12.65 -9.39 -6.16
N VAL A 104 -12.22 -8.46 -7.01
CA VAL A 104 -12.74 -7.09 -7.05
C VAL A 104 -14.22 -7.02 -7.48
N LYS A 105 -14.73 -8.05 -8.14
CA LYS A 105 -16.17 -8.15 -8.51
C LYS A 105 -17.13 -8.39 -7.35
N ARG A 106 -16.62 -8.58 -6.13
CA ARG A 106 -17.47 -8.65 -4.94
C ARG A 106 -17.96 -7.25 -4.58
N GLN A 107 -19.14 -6.92 -5.02
CA GLN A 107 -19.83 -5.62 -4.91
C GLN A 107 -19.99 -5.07 -3.48
N HIS A 108 -19.64 -5.86 -2.45
CA HIS A 108 -19.85 -5.51 -1.04
C HIS A 108 -18.55 -5.08 -0.31
N LEU A 109 -17.40 -5.19 -0.97
CA LEU A 109 -16.13 -4.83 -0.33
C LEU A 109 -15.94 -3.32 -0.33
N ASN A 110 -15.51 -2.82 0.82
CA ASN A 110 -15.04 -1.47 1.01
C ASN A 110 -13.73 -1.28 0.19
N LEU A 111 -13.48 -0.08 -0.30
CA LEU A 111 -12.25 0.24 -1.06
C LEU A 111 -10.98 -0.14 -0.29
N LEU A 112 -10.96 0.06 1.03
CA LEU A 112 -9.85 -0.33 1.88
C LEU A 112 -9.63 -1.85 1.92
N GLU A 113 -10.69 -2.63 1.98
CA GLU A 113 -10.62 -4.10 1.95
C GLU A 113 -10.08 -4.59 0.61
N VAL A 114 -10.48 -3.94 -0.49
CA VAL A 114 -9.94 -4.23 -1.83
C VAL A 114 -8.42 -3.96 -1.88
N TYR A 115 -7.95 -2.85 -1.31
CA TYR A 115 -6.51 -2.57 -1.23
C TYR A 115 -5.77 -3.61 -0.39
N PHE A 116 -6.32 -4.05 0.73
CA PHE A 116 -5.71 -5.09 1.55
C PHE A 116 -5.65 -6.44 0.82
N GLU A 117 -6.71 -6.83 0.14
CA GLU A 117 -6.70 -8.08 -0.65
C GLU A 117 -5.65 -8.05 -1.77
N LEU A 118 -5.56 -6.91 -2.49
CA LEU A 118 -4.54 -6.74 -3.53
C LEU A 118 -3.12 -6.79 -2.96
N TYR A 119 -2.89 -6.15 -1.83
CA TYR A 119 -1.60 -6.15 -1.14
C TYR A 119 -1.20 -7.55 -0.67
N LEU A 120 -2.12 -8.28 -0.05
CA LEU A 120 -1.89 -9.66 0.39
C LEU A 120 -1.61 -10.59 -0.79
N SER A 121 -2.35 -10.47 -1.89
CA SER A 121 -2.13 -11.24 -3.11
C SER A 121 -0.75 -10.99 -3.72
N GLU A 122 -0.26 -9.74 -3.68
CA GLU A 122 1.09 -9.40 -4.16
C GLU A 122 2.17 -9.98 -3.27
N ILE A 123 2.01 -9.91 -1.94
CA ILE A 123 2.92 -10.56 -0.98
C ILE A 123 2.97 -12.06 -1.22
N GLU A 124 1.82 -12.71 -1.38
CA GLU A 124 1.73 -14.13 -1.64
C GLU A 124 2.48 -14.51 -2.93
N THR A 125 2.30 -13.72 -3.99
CA THR A 125 3.04 -13.88 -5.25
C THR A 125 4.55 -13.75 -5.05
N LEU A 126 5.00 -12.76 -4.26
CA LEU A 126 6.42 -12.58 -3.96
C LEU A 126 7.00 -13.75 -3.16
N ILE A 127 6.25 -14.27 -2.19
CA ILE A 127 6.66 -15.44 -1.41
C ILE A 127 6.79 -16.67 -2.31
N HIS A 128 5.83 -16.92 -3.20
CA HIS A 128 5.85 -18.04 -4.13
C HIS A 128 6.99 -17.95 -5.15
N ARG A 129 7.34 -16.77 -5.63
CA ARG A 129 8.51 -16.54 -6.51
C ARG A 129 9.83 -16.73 -5.77
N GLY A 130 9.81 -16.75 -4.45
CA GLY A 130 10.97 -16.84 -3.58
C GLY A 130 11.77 -15.55 -3.50
N LEU A 131 12.63 -15.47 -2.49
CA LEU A 131 13.50 -14.32 -2.29
C LEU A 131 14.57 -14.25 -3.37
N VAL A 132 14.83 -13.07 -3.90
CA VAL A 132 15.94 -12.84 -4.84
C VAL A 132 17.25 -13.13 -4.13
N LYS A 133 17.88 -14.25 -4.47
CA LYS A 133 19.19 -14.61 -3.93
C LYS A 133 20.25 -13.77 -4.65
N LYS A 134 20.93 -12.91 -3.92
CA LYS A 134 22.12 -12.22 -4.41
C LYS A 134 23.36 -13.00 -3.97
N TYR A 135 24.19 -13.38 -4.92
CA TYR A 135 25.49 -13.95 -4.61
C TYR A 135 26.45 -12.82 -4.23
N ARG A 136 27.03 -12.93 -3.03
CA ARG A 136 28.12 -12.05 -2.62
C ARG A 136 29.43 -12.77 -2.83
N LYS A 137 30.29 -12.20 -3.67
CA LYS A 137 31.66 -12.69 -3.86
C LYS A 137 32.40 -12.60 -2.53
N ASN A 138 32.82 -13.73 -2.00
CA ASN A 138 33.58 -13.79 -0.77
C ASN A 138 34.94 -14.44 -1.07
N THR A 139 36.03 -13.84 -0.61
CA THR A 139 37.40 -14.32 -0.84
C THR A 139 38.04 -14.59 0.50
N GLY A 140 38.57 -15.76 0.70
CA GLY A 140 39.20 -16.11 1.97
C GLY A 140 39.83 -17.50 1.99
N ASN A 141 40.58 -17.79 3.04
CA ASN A 141 41.13 -19.12 3.29
C ASN A 141 40.02 -20.08 3.71
N VAL A 142 39.95 -21.23 3.06
CA VAL A 142 39.02 -22.30 3.43
C VAL A 142 39.76 -23.64 3.42
N LYS A 143 39.35 -24.53 4.33
CA LYS A 143 39.95 -25.85 4.48
C LYS A 143 39.38 -26.89 3.47
N ALA A 144 38.29 -26.58 2.82
CA ALA A 144 37.63 -27.44 1.84
C ALA A 144 37.57 -26.77 0.47
N LEU A 145 37.52 -27.57 -0.60
CA LEU A 145 37.30 -27.08 -1.95
C LEU A 145 35.93 -26.38 -2.05
N LYS A 146 35.96 -25.07 -2.30
CA LYS A 146 34.74 -24.28 -2.40
C LYS A 146 34.93 -23.09 -3.32
N GLY A 147 34.29 -23.11 -4.49
CA GLY A 147 34.40 -22.03 -5.48
C GLY A 147 35.68 -22.08 -6.34
N LYS A 148 36.13 -20.92 -6.79
CA LYS A 148 37.30 -20.78 -7.69
C LYS A 148 38.55 -20.52 -6.88
N LEU A 149 39.62 -21.26 -7.16
CA LEU A 149 40.93 -21.06 -6.53
C LEU A 149 41.50 -19.70 -6.95
N GLU A 150 41.89 -18.88 -5.97
CA GLU A 150 42.49 -17.58 -6.17
C GLU A 150 44.00 -17.70 -6.10
N PHE A 151 44.69 -17.79 -7.25
CA PHE A 151 46.12 -18.05 -7.33
C PHE A 151 46.97 -16.95 -6.68
N ALA A 152 46.65 -15.69 -6.94
CA ALA A 152 47.39 -14.56 -6.39
C ALA A 152 47.33 -14.53 -4.86
N GLY A 153 46.17 -14.77 -4.28
CA GLY A 153 46.00 -14.87 -2.83
C GLY A 153 46.74 -16.06 -2.23
N ASN A 154 46.72 -17.23 -2.91
CA ASN A 154 47.43 -18.41 -2.45
C ASN A 154 48.95 -18.22 -2.47
N ILE A 155 49.53 -17.59 -3.48
CA ILE A 155 50.97 -17.28 -3.54
C ILE A 155 51.34 -16.31 -2.43
N ARG A 156 50.50 -15.31 -2.19
CA ARG A 156 50.84 -14.26 -1.18
C ARG A 156 50.69 -14.73 0.26
N TYR A 157 49.63 -15.51 0.57
CA TYR A 157 49.26 -15.80 1.97
C TYR A 157 49.50 -17.25 2.39
N ASN A 158 49.50 -18.23 1.44
CA ASN A 158 49.47 -19.66 1.76
C ASN A 158 50.65 -20.44 1.21
N LEU A 159 51.78 -19.79 0.91
CA LEU A 159 52.95 -20.47 0.39
C LEU A 159 53.49 -21.56 1.32
N VAL A 160 53.28 -21.40 2.63
CA VAL A 160 53.74 -22.29 3.70
C VAL A 160 52.61 -23.02 4.42
N HIS A 161 51.36 -22.57 4.25
CA HIS A 161 50.20 -23.13 4.94
C HIS A 161 49.46 -24.15 4.09
N LYS A 162 48.87 -25.16 4.72
CA LYS A 162 48.00 -26.17 4.06
C LYS A 162 46.64 -25.65 3.66
N GLU A 163 46.33 -24.42 3.96
CA GLU A 163 45.06 -23.77 3.60
C GLU A 163 45.10 -23.25 2.16
N ARG A 164 43.94 -23.12 1.53
CA ARG A 164 43.86 -22.61 0.17
C ARG A 164 42.85 -21.46 0.08
N PHE A 165 43.25 -20.44 -0.66
CA PHE A 165 42.48 -19.23 -0.86
C PHE A 165 41.51 -19.41 -2.04
N TYR A 166 40.21 -19.32 -1.77
CA TYR A 166 39.16 -19.44 -2.76
C TYR A 166 38.28 -18.19 -2.83
N THR A 167 37.71 -17.97 -4.01
CA THR A 167 36.64 -17.02 -4.25
C THR A 167 35.33 -17.80 -4.40
N THR A 168 34.34 -17.55 -3.58
CA THR A 168 33.01 -18.14 -3.60
C THR A 168 31.93 -17.11 -3.85
#